data_bacd6e1050e64e139393ecae0ea2846d
#
_entry.id   bacd6e1050e64e139393ecae0ea2846d
#
_cell.length_a   1.000
_cell.length_b   1.000
_cell.length_c   1.000
_cell.angle_alpha   90.00
_cell.angle_beta   90.00
_cell.angle_gamma   90.00
#
_symmetry.space_group_name_H-M   'P 1'
#
loop_
_entity.id
_entity.type
_entity.pdbx_description
1 polymer ?
#
loop_
_entity_poly.entity_id
_entity_poly.type
_entity_poly.pdbx_seq_one_letter_code
_entity_poly.pdbx_strand_id
1 'polypeptide(L)'
;MKMLSRLAALAGMTALLASCNHVNSLLGGAKHPADQAETYAKAVEILKEKIDTTKFKIFSMRFNEREELSNDLSSISLDMVNADNFAFRQAYYMDGRVGQMNDYSTSINEIDYAKIKGISLSAIDPAAIGRQIEEAKQLLPEGHTFQSVSVYQISEVLPRSTGMMNRDRNIGATESEFKICFTEDGKETETSGGQVTHLYYEAKIIVNPDGSITPEEE
;
A
#
# COMPACT_ATOMS: atom_id res chain seq x y z
N MET A 1 18.85 21.15 -0.34
CA MET A 1 19.96 20.29 0.08
C MET A 1 19.88 19.74 1.51
N LYS A 2 18.79 19.97 2.27
CA LYS A 2 18.60 19.45 3.65
C LYS A 2 17.58 18.30 3.75
N MET A 3 16.85 17.97 2.69
CA MET A 3 15.85 16.88 2.69
C MET A 3 16.43 15.49 2.41
N LEU A 4 17.52 15.39 1.66
CA LEU A 4 18.14 14.09 1.30
C LEU A 4 18.73 13.30 2.46
N SER A 5 18.99 13.94 3.61
CA SER A 5 19.52 13.24 4.78
C SER A 5 18.44 12.56 5.68
N ARG A 6 17.15 12.80 5.39
CA ARG A 6 16.08 12.31 6.27
C ARG A 6 15.62 10.89 5.96
N LEU A 7 15.65 10.48 4.69
CA LEU A 7 15.29 9.10 4.30
C LEU A 7 16.32 8.05 4.76
N ALA A 8 17.59 8.41 4.81
CA ALA A 8 18.65 7.49 5.22
C ALA A 8 18.58 7.08 6.72
N ALA A 9 17.93 7.89 7.56
CA ALA A 9 17.77 7.59 8.99
C ALA A 9 16.55 6.71 9.30
N LEU A 10 15.67 6.48 8.33
CA LEU A 10 14.35 5.87 8.50
C LEU A 10 14.22 4.46 7.92
N ALA A 11 15.22 4.01 7.17
CA ALA A 11 15.15 2.73 6.49
C ALA A 11 15.66 1.59 7.37
N GLY A 12 14.77 0.76 7.88
CA GLY A 12 15.13 -0.54 8.46
C GLY A 12 15.67 -1.46 7.35
N MET A 13 16.87 -2.05 7.56
CA MET A 13 17.41 -3.04 6.64
C MET A 13 16.67 -4.36 6.79
N THR A 14 15.98 -4.78 5.75
CA THR A 14 15.26 -6.07 5.72
C THR A 14 16.07 -7.08 4.93
N ALA A 15 16.33 -8.26 5.50
CA ALA A 15 17.03 -9.34 4.83
C ALA A 15 16.06 -10.48 4.47
N LEU A 16 15.93 -10.79 3.18
CA LEU A 16 15.11 -11.88 2.68
C LEU A 16 15.97 -13.10 2.35
N LEU A 17 15.57 -14.25 2.87
CA LEU A 17 16.08 -15.53 2.43
C LEU A 17 15.41 -15.92 1.11
N ALA A 18 16.09 -15.70 -0.01
CA ALA A 18 15.58 -16.11 -1.32
C ALA A 18 15.59 -17.65 -1.43
N SER A 19 14.42 -18.26 -1.46
CA SER A 19 14.27 -19.59 -2.00
C SER A 19 14.35 -19.51 -3.54
N CYS A 20 14.92 -20.54 -4.18
CA CYS A 20 15.31 -20.55 -5.60
C CYS A 20 14.22 -20.23 -6.66
N ASN A 21 13.02 -19.84 -6.27
CA ASN A 21 11.93 -19.50 -7.19
C ASN A 21 11.91 -18.01 -7.63
N HIS A 22 12.74 -17.14 -7.02
CA HIS A 22 12.69 -15.69 -7.28
C HIS A 22 13.43 -15.24 -8.56
N VAL A 23 14.28 -16.08 -9.14
CA VAL A 23 15.09 -15.69 -10.29
C VAL A 23 14.25 -15.43 -11.57
N ASN A 24 13.04 -15.97 -11.66
CA ASN A 24 12.18 -15.81 -12.84
C ASN A 24 11.38 -14.49 -12.88
N SER A 25 11.14 -13.83 -11.75
CA SER A 25 10.42 -12.55 -11.74
C SER A 25 11.30 -11.39 -12.20
N LEU A 26 12.59 -11.43 -11.93
CA LEU A 26 13.57 -10.43 -12.35
C LEU A 26 13.82 -10.39 -13.86
N LEU A 27 13.48 -11.46 -14.61
CA LEU A 27 13.68 -11.56 -16.05
C LEU A 27 12.42 -11.26 -16.88
N GLY A 28 11.24 -11.19 -16.25
CA GLY A 28 9.94 -11.06 -16.94
C GLY A 28 9.33 -9.68 -16.96
N GLY A 29 9.85 -8.72 -16.23
CA GLY A 29 9.22 -7.40 -16.01
C GLY A 29 7.90 -7.48 -15.24
N ALA A 30 7.52 -6.41 -14.56
CA ALA A 30 6.23 -6.32 -13.87
C ALA A 30 5.09 -6.30 -14.89
N LYS A 31 4.09 -7.18 -14.71
CA LYS A 31 2.91 -7.23 -15.57
C LYS A 31 1.98 -6.03 -15.35
N HIS A 32 1.94 -5.57 -14.10
CA HIS A 32 1.20 -4.40 -13.64
C HIS A 32 2.12 -3.56 -12.75
N PRO A 33 3.03 -2.74 -13.33
CA PRO A 33 4.00 -1.99 -12.54
C PRO A 33 3.32 -1.14 -11.46
N ALA A 34 3.68 -1.37 -10.20
CA ALA A 34 3.06 -0.73 -9.05
C ALA A 34 3.43 0.75 -8.91
N ASP A 35 4.38 1.22 -9.69
CA ASP A 35 4.81 2.63 -9.78
C ASP A 35 4.15 3.41 -10.93
N GLN A 36 3.20 2.80 -11.66
CA GLN A 36 2.54 3.42 -12.82
C GLN A 36 1.07 3.76 -12.52
N ALA A 37 0.66 4.98 -12.87
CA ALA A 37 -0.71 5.47 -12.71
C ALA A 37 -1.76 4.58 -13.39
N GLU A 38 -1.44 4.07 -14.58
CA GLU A 38 -2.32 3.22 -15.38
C GLU A 38 -2.68 1.91 -14.67
N THR A 39 -1.76 1.40 -13.85
CA THR A 39 -2.01 0.20 -13.04
C THR A 39 -3.11 0.46 -12.00
N TYR A 40 -3.08 1.60 -11.33
CA TYR A 40 -4.13 1.99 -10.37
C TYR A 40 -5.44 2.31 -11.07
N ALA A 41 -5.41 2.93 -12.25
CA ALA A 41 -6.62 3.17 -13.05
C ALA A 41 -7.32 1.85 -13.38
N LYS A 42 -6.57 0.85 -13.88
CA LYS A 42 -7.09 -0.49 -14.14
C LYS A 42 -7.64 -1.17 -12.88
N ALA A 43 -6.94 -1.06 -11.76
CA ALA A 43 -7.39 -1.61 -10.48
C ALA A 43 -8.74 -1.00 -10.06
N VAL A 44 -8.89 0.32 -10.15
CA VAL A 44 -10.14 1.02 -9.83
C VAL A 44 -11.28 0.60 -10.76
N GLU A 45 -11.02 0.38 -12.06
CA GLU A 45 -12.02 -0.13 -13.01
C GLU A 45 -12.50 -1.54 -12.62
N ILE A 46 -11.59 -2.44 -12.28
CA ILE A 46 -11.93 -3.78 -11.77
C ILE A 46 -12.84 -3.67 -10.55
N LEU A 47 -12.51 -2.80 -9.60
CA LEU A 47 -13.32 -2.61 -8.40
C LEU A 47 -14.71 -2.06 -8.71
N LYS A 48 -14.83 -1.06 -9.59
CA LYS A 48 -16.12 -0.50 -10.03
C LYS A 48 -17.03 -1.54 -10.69
N GLU A 49 -16.44 -2.49 -11.42
CA GLU A 49 -17.19 -3.58 -12.07
C GLU A 49 -17.67 -4.65 -11.07
N LYS A 50 -16.83 -4.96 -10.04
CA LYS A 50 -17.04 -6.14 -9.18
C LYS A 50 -17.72 -5.83 -7.85
N ILE A 51 -17.71 -4.58 -7.39
CA ILE A 51 -18.22 -4.23 -6.06
C ILE A 51 -19.59 -3.56 -6.17
N ASP A 52 -20.54 -4.09 -5.40
CA ASP A 52 -21.83 -3.43 -5.17
C ASP A 52 -21.71 -2.39 -4.03
N THR A 53 -21.34 -1.17 -4.38
CA THR A 53 -21.19 -0.07 -3.41
C THR A 53 -22.52 0.41 -2.80
N THR A 54 -23.66 -0.13 -3.26
CA THR A 54 -24.96 0.13 -2.61
C THR A 54 -25.17 -0.73 -1.36
N LYS A 55 -24.48 -1.88 -1.29
CA LYS A 55 -24.54 -2.82 -0.17
C LYS A 55 -23.44 -2.63 0.86
N PHE A 56 -22.28 -2.12 0.42
CA PHE A 56 -21.09 -2.02 1.24
C PHE A 56 -20.51 -0.61 1.23
N LYS A 57 -20.02 -0.15 2.38
CA LYS A 57 -19.10 0.98 2.50
C LYS A 57 -17.68 0.46 2.66
N ILE A 58 -16.78 0.92 1.81
CA ILE A 58 -15.35 0.57 1.86
C ILE A 58 -14.69 1.54 2.86
N PHE A 59 -13.99 1.04 3.87
CA PHE A 59 -13.27 1.87 4.81
C PHE A 59 -11.75 1.69 4.78
N SER A 60 -11.26 0.67 4.07
CA SER A 60 -9.84 0.50 3.79
C SER A 60 -9.64 -0.20 2.45
N MET A 61 -8.63 0.23 1.72
CA MET A 61 -8.23 -0.30 0.43
C MET A 61 -6.71 -0.39 0.39
N ARG A 62 -6.18 -1.56 0.08
CA ARG A 62 -4.74 -1.82 -0.06
C ARG A 62 -4.44 -2.41 -1.41
N PHE A 63 -3.59 -1.75 -2.16
CA PHE A 63 -3.01 -2.23 -3.41
C PHE A 63 -1.71 -2.95 -3.06
N ASN A 64 -1.65 -4.26 -3.31
CA ASN A 64 -0.57 -5.12 -2.82
C ASN A 64 0.30 -5.60 -3.98
N GLU A 65 1.60 -5.52 -3.79
CA GLU A 65 2.60 -6.15 -4.64
C GLU A 65 2.41 -7.69 -4.63
N ARG A 66 2.83 -8.36 -5.72
CA ARG A 66 2.72 -9.82 -5.87
C ARG A 66 3.70 -10.57 -4.97
N GLU A 67 4.94 -10.19 -5.08
CA GLU A 67 6.09 -10.74 -4.35
C GLU A 67 7.01 -9.57 -4.04
N GLU A 68 7.74 -9.66 -2.96
CA GLU A 68 8.66 -8.61 -2.54
C GLU A 68 9.63 -8.24 -3.66
N LEU A 69 9.84 -6.96 -3.87
CA LEU A 69 10.71 -6.35 -4.89
C LEU A 69 10.31 -6.66 -6.35
N SER A 70 9.11 -7.19 -6.60
CA SER A 70 8.65 -7.47 -7.97
C SER A 70 8.14 -6.24 -8.70
N ASN A 71 7.76 -5.21 -7.96
CA ASN A 71 7.04 -4.02 -8.45
C ASN A 71 5.81 -4.38 -9.32
N ASP A 72 5.20 -5.56 -9.09
CA ASP A 72 4.04 -6.05 -9.84
C ASP A 72 2.80 -6.08 -8.94
N LEU A 73 1.91 -5.11 -9.11
CA LEU A 73 0.65 -5.06 -8.38
C LEU A 73 -0.23 -6.25 -8.76
N SER A 74 -0.56 -7.08 -7.78
CA SER A 74 -1.30 -8.33 -8.01
C SER A 74 -2.73 -8.30 -7.54
N SER A 75 -3.00 -7.57 -6.45
CA SER A 75 -4.32 -7.59 -5.82
C SER A 75 -4.64 -6.31 -5.07
N ILE A 76 -5.93 -6.08 -4.88
CA ILE A 76 -6.48 -5.03 -4.05
C ILE A 76 -7.26 -5.69 -2.92
N SER A 77 -6.86 -5.49 -1.66
CA SER A 77 -7.59 -5.94 -0.49
C SER A 77 -8.51 -4.84 0.03
N LEU A 78 -9.79 -5.12 0.17
CA LEU A 78 -10.78 -4.19 0.70
C LEU A 78 -11.27 -4.63 2.06
N ASP A 79 -11.38 -3.69 2.99
CA ASP A 79 -12.15 -3.84 4.21
C ASP A 79 -13.44 -3.04 4.06
N MET A 80 -14.57 -3.71 4.25
CA MET A 80 -15.91 -3.19 3.96
C MET A 80 -16.87 -3.50 5.11
N VAL A 81 -17.94 -2.72 5.21
CA VAL A 81 -19.03 -2.94 6.17
C VAL A 81 -20.37 -2.85 5.47
N ASN A 82 -21.33 -3.71 5.84
CA ASN A 82 -22.72 -3.68 5.37
C ASN A 82 -23.64 -2.93 6.37
N ALA A 83 -24.93 -2.73 5.99
CA ALA A 83 -25.91 -2.02 6.80
C ALA A 83 -26.25 -2.71 8.13
N ASP A 84 -25.95 -3.98 8.28
CA ASP A 84 -26.13 -4.75 9.51
C ASP A 84 -24.90 -4.70 10.44
N ASN A 85 -23.91 -3.85 10.12
CA ASN A 85 -22.65 -3.70 10.85
C ASN A 85 -21.73 -4.94 10.79
N PHE A 86 -21.94 -5.85 9.83
CA PHE A 86 -20.97 -6.90 9.59
C PHE A 86 -19.85 -6.38 8.70
N ALA A 87 -18.62 -6.54 9.16
CA ALA A 87 -17.43 -6.15 8.43
C ALA A 87 -16.78 -7.35 7.75
N PHE A 88 -16.24 -7.11 6.56
CA PHE A 88 -15.66 -8.13 5.70
C PHE A 88 -14.34 -7.66 5.11
N ARG A 89 -13.47 -8.63 4.82
CA ARG A 89 -12.27 -8.44 3.98
C ARG A 89 -12.39 -9.29 2.74
N GLN A 90 -12.10 -8.69 1.57
CA GLN A 90 -12.10 -9.40 0.30
C GLN A 90 -10.97 -8.91 -0.60
N ALA A 91 -10.31 -9.84 -1.30
CA ALA A 91 -9.28 -9.53 -2.28
C ALA A 91 -9.84 -9.55 -3.70
N TYR A 92 -9.41 -8.59 -4.51
CA TYR A 92 -9.69 -8.46 -5.94
C TYR A 92 -8.35 -8.51 -6.68
N TYR A 93 -8.24 -9.38 -7.67
CA TYR A 93 -6.99 -9.61 -8.37
C TYR A 93 -6.94 -8.85 -9.70
N MET A 94 -5.74 -8.45 -10.12
CA MET A 94 -5.52 -7.72 -11.37
C MET A 94 -5.87 -8.53 -12.63
N ASP A 95 -6.06 -9.83 -12.51
CA ASP A 95 -6.58 -10.72 -13.57
C ASP A 95 -8.11 -10.84 -13.58
N GLY A 96 -8.82 -10.08 -12.73
CA GLY A 96 -10.28 -10.04 -12.64
C GLY A 96 -10.90 -11.10 -11.72
N ARG A 97 -10.11 -11.98 -11.12
CA ARG A 97 -10.61 -12.91 -10.09
C ARG A 97 -11.00 -12.15 -8.83
N VAL A 98 -11.97 -12.72 -8.10
CA VAL A 98 -12.40 -12.21 -6.79
C VAL A 98 -12.14 -13.30 -5.76
N GLY A 99 -11.47 -12.95 -4.68
CA GLY A 99 -11.18 -13.85 -3.57
C GLY A 99 -12.41 -14.13 -2.72
N GLN A 100 -12.28 -15.07 -1.81
CA GLN A 100 -13.31 -15.32 -0.82
C GLN A 100 -13.51 -14.10 0.08
N MET A 101 -14.77 -13.77 0.36
CA MET A 101 -15.12 -12.79 1.38
C MET A 101 -14.97 -13.44 2.75
N ASN A 102 -14.19 -12.82 3.63
CA ASN A 102 -13.94 -13.31 4.97
C ASN A 102 -14.43 -12.28 5.99
N ASP A 103 -14.87 -12.75 7.14
CA ASP A 103 -15.24 -11.87 8.24
C ASP A 103 -14.01 -11.05 8.68
N TYR A 104 -14.24 -9.75 8.89
CA TYR A 104 -13.25 -8.84 9.44
C TYR A 104 -13.67 -8.44 10.86
N SER A 105 -12.76 -8.58 11.80
CA SER A 105 -12.98 -8.14 13.17
C SER A 105 -11.80 -7.34 13.70
N THR A 106 -12.09 -6.38 14.54
CA THR A 106 -11.08 -5.59 15.23
C THR A 106 -11.58 -5.22 16.62
N SER A 107 -10.70 -5.29 17.61
CA SER A 107 -10.98 -4.81 18.97
C SER A 107 -10.62 -3.34 19.18
N ILE A 108 -9.92 -2.74 18.23
CA ILE A 108 -9.37 -1.38 18.34
C ILE A 108 -10.34 -0.34 17.78
N ASN A 109 -10.92 -0.60 16.61
CA ASN A 109 -11.82 0.32 15.93
C ASN A 109 -13.28 -0.07 16.15
N GLU A 110 -14.14 0.93 16.27
CA GLU A 110 -15.58 0.76 16.24
C GLU A 110 -16.02 0.75 14.76
N ILE A 111 -16.59 -0.38 14.30
CA ILE A 111 -17.12 -0.52 12.96
C ILE A 111 -18.64 -0.39 13.04
N ASP A 112 -19.13 0.78 12.62
CA ASP A 112 -20.56 1.13 12.60
C ASP A 112 -20.87 1.75 11.23
N TYR A 113 -21.71 1.08 10.46
CA TYR A 113 -22.07 1.51 9.11
C TYR A 113 -22.60 2.97 9.07
N ALA A 114 -23.36 3.37 10.09
CA ALA A 114 -23.91 4.73 10.14
C ALA A 114 -22.83 5.80 10.34
N LYS A 115 -21.72 5.47 11.01
CA LYS A 115 -20.60 6.38 11.31
C LYS A 115 -19.53 6.41 10.23
N ILE A 116 -19.44 5.37 9.41
CA ILE A 116 -18.47 5.27 8.31
C ILE A 116 -19.02 6.03 7.11
N LYS A 117 -18.23 6.97 6.55
CA LYS A 117 -18.56 7.67 5.31
C LYS A 117 -18.40 6.76 4.10
N GLY A 118 -17.34 6.00 4.08
CA GLY A 118 -16.91 5.14 2.99
C GLY A 118 -16.04 5.85 1.96
N ILE A 119 -15.05 5.12 1.45
CA ILE A 119 -14.16 5.55 0.37
C ILE A 119 -14.89 5.41 -0.95
N SER A 120 -15.06 6.53 -1.67
CA SER A 120 -15.66 6.51 -3.01
C SER A 120 -14.64 6.08 -4.06
N LEU A 121 -14.93 5.03 -4.84
CA LEU A 121 -14.08 4.59 -5.95
C LEU A 121 -13.91 5.66 -7.03
N SER A 122 -14.87 6.58 -7.17
CA SER A 122 -14.80 7.68 -8.13
C SER A 122 -13.92 8.85 -7.66
N ALA A 123 -13.60 8.91 -6.37
CA ALA A 123 -12.73 9.93 -5.79
C ALA A 123 -11.25 9.53 -5.81
N ILE A 124 -10.93 8.29 -6.17
CA ILE A 124 -9.54 7.84 -6.31
C ILE A 124 -8.96 8.47 -7.57
N ASP A 125 -7.84 9.17 -7.42
CA ASP A 125 -7.08 9.76 -8.54
C ASP A 125 -5.80 8.95 -8.82
N PRO A 126 -5.81 8.03 -9.81
CA PRO A 126 -4.64 7.24 -10.16
C PRO A 126 -3.44 8.10 -10.61
N ALA A 127 -3.70 9.25 -11.23
CA ALA A 127 -2.63 10.15 -11.66
C ALA A 127 -1.95 10.81 -10.45
N ALA A 128 -2.70 11.14 -9.39
CA ALA A 128 -2.11 11.63 -8.14
C ALA A 128 -1.24 10.55 -7.48
N ILE A 129 -1.72 9.29 -7.44
CA ILE A 129 -0.94 8.16 -6.91
C ILE A 129 0.40 8.03 -7.66
N GLY A 130 0.37 8.03 -9.00
CA GLY A 130 1.59 7.95 -9.81
C GLY A 130 2.57 9.11 -9.52
N ARG A 131 2.07 10.34 -9.43
CA ARG A 131 2.91 11.51 -9.10
C ARG A 131 3.56 11.39 -7.71
N GLN A 132 2.81 10.93 -6.70
CA GLN A 132 3.32 10.73 -5.34
C GLN A 132 4.45 9.70 -5.29
N ILE A 133 4.31 8.61 -6.04
CA ILE A 133 5.35 7.58 -6.13
C ILE A 133 6.58 8.12 -6.84
N GLU A 134 6.43 8.85 -7.95
CA GLU A 134 7.55 9.48 -8.64
C GLU A 134 8.27 10.52 -7.76
N GLU A 135 7.53 11.29 -6.98
CA GLU A 135 8.11 12.21 -5.99
C GLU A 135 8.88 11.46 -4.91
N ALA A 136 8.35 10.33 -4.41
CA ALA A 136 9.03 9.50 -3.41
C ALA A 136 10.36 8.92 -3.94
N LYS A 137 10.42 8.50 -5.21
CA LYS A 137 11.66 8.05 -5.85
C LYS A 137 12.75 9.14 -5.84
N GLN A 138 12.36 10.41 -5.95
CA GLN A 138 13.30 11.54 -5.93
C GLN A 138 13.83 11.84 -4.51
N LEU A 139 13.19 11.31 -3.47
CA LEU A 139 13.64 11.46 -2.08
C LEU A 139 14.67 10.40 -1.67
N LEU A 140 14.94 9.39 -2.53
CA LEU A 140 15.91 8.35 -2.22
C LEU A 140 17.30 8.96 -2.00
N PRO A 141 18.09 8.41 -1.05
CA PRO A 141 19.46 8.84 -0.83
C PRO A 141 20.32 8.59 -2.07
N GLU A 142 21.39 9.37 -2.25
CA GLU A 142 22.38 9.13 -3.28
C GLU A 142 22.99 7.72 -3.13
N GLY A 143 23.21 7.03 -4.25
CA GLY A 143 23.70 5.64 -4.24
C GLY A 143 22.65 4.60 -3.86
N HIS A 144 21.37 4.93 -4.00
CA HIS A 144 20.29 3.99 -3.80
C HIS A 144 19.35 3.96 -5.01
N THR A 145 18.88 2.76 -5.35
CA THR A 145 18.00 2.51 -6.49
C THR A 145 16.64 2.00 -6.03
N PHE A 146 15.56 2.62 -6.52
CA PHE A 146 14.19 2.18 -6.32
C PHE A 146 13.99 0.75 -6.86
N GLN A 147 13.29 -0.08 -6.09
CA GLN A 147 12.95 -1.44 -6.47
C GLN A 147 11.45 -1.63 -6.69
N SER A 148 10.62 -1.26 -5.72
CA SER A 148 9.18 -1.48 -5.83
C SER A 148 8.35 -0.59 -4.92
N VAL A 149 7.04 -0.57 -5.17
CA VAL A 149 6.00 -0.17 -4.22
C VAL A 149 5.41 -1.43 -3.61
N SER A 150 5.73 -1.73 -2.36
CA SER A 150 5.24 -2.96 -1.70
C SER A 150 3.75 -2.89 -1.38
N VAL A 151 3.26 -1.73 -1.01
CA VAL A 151 1.84 -1.46 -0.75
C VAL A 151 1.52 0.02 -0.92
N TYR A 152 0.33 0.31 -1.46
CA TYR A 152 -0.31 1.63 -1.39
C TYR A 152 -1.65 1.47 -0.69
N GLN A 153 -1.90 2.21 0.39
CA GLN A 153 -3.11 2.11 1.19
C GLN A 153 -3.89 3.42 1.21
N ILE A 154 -5.20 3.31 1.10
CA ILE A 154 -6.17 4.38 1.32
C ILE A 154 -7.10 3.90 2.41
N SER A 155 -7.31 4.67 3.48
CA SER A 155 -8.17 4.28 4.59
C SER A 155 -8.95 5.46 5.15
N GLU A 156 -10.15 5.19 5.66
CA GLU A 156 -10.91 6.12 6.46
C GLU A 156 -10.46 6.04 7.92
N VAL A 157 -10.29 7.19 8.55
CA VAL A 157 -9.98 7.28 9.99
C VAL A 157 -11.21 6.87 10.78
N LEU A 158 -11.19 5.64 11.29
CA LEU A 158 -12.29 5.09 12.08
C LEU A 158 -12.23 5.53 13.54
N PRO A 159 -13.39 5.65 14.24
CA PRO A 159 -13.40 5.83 15.67
C PRO A 159 -12.76 4.62 16.38
N ARG A 160 -12.05 4.87 17.47
CA ARG A 160 -11.56 3.82 18.37
C ARG A 160 -12.66 3.38 19.31
N SER A 161 -12.65 2.11 19.70
CA SER A 161 -13.60 1.51 20.66
C SER A 161 -13.57 2.21 22.02
N THR A 162 -12.41 2.76 22.42
CA THR A 162 -12.26 3.58 23.62
C THR A 162 -12.35 5.05 23.25
N GLY A 163 -13.43 5.72 23.69
CA GLY A 163 -13.74 7.10 23.30
C GLY A 163 -12.64 8.13 23.60
N MET A 164 -11.86 7.94 24.68
CA MET A 164 -10.71 8.82 24.99
C MET A 164 -9.64 8.83 23.89
N MET A 165 -9.50 7.74 23.14
CA MET A 165 -8.54 7.61 22.02
C MET A 165 -8.98 8.33 20.75
N ASN A 166 -10.15 8.96 20.75
CA ASN A 166 -10.69 9.69 19.60
C ASN A 166 -10.46 11.21 19.65
N ARG A 167 -9.89 11.71 20.74
CA ARG A 167 -9.87 13.15 21.08
C ARG A 167 -9.22 14.02 20.00
N ASP A 168 -8.13 13.52 19.41
CA ASP A 168 -7.32 14.26 18.44
C ASP A 168 -7.34 13.60 17.04
N ARG A 169 -8.33 12.75 16.79
CA ARG A 169 -8.45 12.03 15.52
C ARG A 169 -9.41 12.75 14.56
N ASN A 170 -8.99 12.89 13.32
CA ASN A 170 -9.83 13.41 12.25
C ASN A 170 -10.76 12.31 11.69
N ILE A 171 -11.72 11.84 12.55
CA ILE A 171 -12.61 10.73 12.23
C ILE A 171 -13.40 11.02 10.96
N GLY A 172 -13.43 10.03 10.06
CA GLY A 172 -14.08 10.09 8.75
C GLY A 172 -13.28 10.86 7.70
N ALA A 173 -12.03 11.28 7.99
CA ALA A 173 -11.11 11.71 6.97
C ALA A 173 -10.55 10.50 6.22
N THR A 174 -10.23 10.69 4.94
CA THR A 174 -9.48 9.71 4.16
C THR A 174 -7.99 10.02 4.28
N GLU A 175 -7.21 9.03 4.65
CA GLU A 175 -5.75 9.07 4.73
C GLU A 175 -5.16 8.11 3.70
N SER A 176 -4.00 8.47 3.15
CA SER A 176 -3.25 7.59 2.25
C SER A 176 -1.81 7.49 2.70
N GLU A 177 -1.26 6.30 2.56
CA GLU A 177 0.14 6.01 2.83
C GLU A 177 0.63 4.92 1.88
N PHE A 178 1.93 4.87 1.66
CA PHE A 178 2.51 3.80 0.87
C PHE A 178 3.94 3.49 1.31
N LYS A 179 4.44 2.33 0.90
CA LYS A 179 5.78 1.88 1.20
C LYS A 179 6.54 1.65 -0.10
N ILE A 180 7.75 2.19 -0.15
CA ILE A 180 8.70 1.94 -1.23
C ILE A 180 9.86 1.10 -0.71
N CYS A 181 10.30 0.16 -1.56
CA CYS A 181 11.50 -0.63 -1.33
C CYS A 181 12.61 -0.13 -2.25
N PHE A 182 13.83 -0.06 -1.73
CA PHE A 182 15.02 0.39 -2.48
C PHE A 182 16.28 -0.30 -1.96
N THR A 183 17.30 -0.37 -2.80
CA THR A 183 18.59 -1.03 -2.50
C THR A 183 19.73 -0.02 -2.51
N GLU A 184 20.80 -0.30 -1.76
CA GLU A 184 22.08 0.41 -1.90
C GLU A 184 22.83 -0.16 -3.09
N ASP A 185 23.31 0.70 -3.98
CA ASP A 185 23.97 0.31 -5.23
C ASP A 185 25.21 -0.52 -4.94
N GLY A 186 25.27 -1.72 -5.55
CA GLY A 186 26.34 -2.68 -5.35
C GLY A 186 26.27 -3.52 -4.07
N LYS A 187 25.16 -3.38 -3.29
CA LYS A 187 24.90 -4.17 -2.07
C LYS A 187 23.51 -4.81 -2.07
N GLU A 188 22.95 -5.06 -3.25
CA GLU A 188 21.59 -5.61 -3.41
C GLU A 188 21.49 -7.06 -2.90
N THR A 189 22.61 -7.75 -2.80
CA THR A 189 22.65 -9.15 -2.36
C THR A 189 23.84 -9.44 -1.47
N GLU A 190 23.65 -10.37 -0.54
CA GLU A 190 24.71 -11.00 0.24
C GLU A 190 24.70 -12.51 0.03
N THR A 191 25.88 -13.12 -0.09
CA THR A 191 26.01 -14.57 -0.23
C THR A 191 26.72 -15.14 0.99
N SER A 192 26.05 -16.04 1.71
CA SER A 192 26.58 -16.73 2.88
C SER A 192 26.22 -18.21 2.82
N GLY A 193 27.19 -19.12 2.95
CA GLY A 193 26.95 -20.56 2.95
C GLY A 193 26.28 -21.11 1.68
N GLY A 194 26.43 -20.43 0.52
CA GLY A 194 25.79 -20.81 -0.74
C GLY A 194 24.33 -20.32 -0.88
N GLN A 195 23.81 -19.58 0.09
CA GLN A 195 22.50 -18.91 0.01
C GLN A 195 22.70 -17.45 -0.37
N VAL A 196 21.85 -16.96 -1.29
CA VAL A 196 21.76 -15.55 -1.67
C VAL A 196 20.64 -14.90 -0.89
N THR A 197 20.96 -13.81 -0.20
CA THR A 197 20.00 -12.98 0.53
C THR A 197 19.87 -11.64 -0.19
N HIS A 198 18.65 -11.21 -0.51
CA HIS A 198 18.40 -9.85 -1.01
C HIS A 198 18.38 -8.87 0.16
N LEU A 199 19.14 -7.80 0.01
CA LEU A 199 19.22 -6.71 0.99
C LEU A 199 18.50 -5.50 0.43
N TYR A 200 17.52 -4.98 1.18
CA TYR A 200 16.79 -3.78 0.79
C TYR A 200 16.36 -2.99 2.01
N TYR A 201 15.99 -1.75 1.76
CA TYR A 201 15.42 -0.84 2.73
C TYR A 201 13.95 -0.60 2.38
N GLU A 202 13.12 -0.38 3.39
CA GLU A 202 11.74 0.03 3.22
C GLU A 202 11.55 1.42 3.85
N ALA A 203 10.90 2.32 3.12
CA ALA A 203 10.48 3.61 3.65
C ALA A 203 8.96 3.73 3.55
N LYS A 204 8.32 4.12 4.65
CA LYS A 204 6.91 4.48 4.70
C LYS A 204 6.74 5.95 4.36
N ILE A 205 5.80 6.24 3.47
CA ILE A 205 5.49 7.57 2.98
C ILE A 205 4.05 7.90 3.33
N ILE A 206 3.85 9.04 3.97
CA ILE A 206 2.53 9.59 4.30
C ILE A 206 2.13 10.57 3.21
N VAL A 207 0.89 10.47 2.74
CA VAL A 207 0.29 11.46 1.83
C VAL A 207 -0.45 12.49 2.67
N ASN A 208 -0.02 13.74 2.58
CA ASN A 208 -0.65 14.85 3.28
C ASN A 208 -2.00 15.24 2.64
N PRO A 209 -2.90 15.94 3.36
CA PRO A 209 -4.21 16.34 2.83
C PRO A 209 -4.14 17.24 1.59
N ASP A 210 -3.02 17.94 1.36
CA ASP A 210 -2.78 18.76 0.16
C ASP A 210 -2.20 17.95 -1.02
N GLY A 211 -2.01 16.63 -0.83
CA GLY A 211 -1.46 15.71 -1.83
C GLY A 211 0.07 15.64 -1.87
N SER A 212 0.78 16.46 -1.09
CA SER A 212 2.23 16.34 -0.91
C SER A 212 2.57 15.08 -0.11
N ILE A 213 3.84 14.67 -0.15
CA ILE A 213 4.28 13.48 0.57
C ILE A 213 5.33 13.82 1.64
N THR A 214 5.35 13.02 2.70
CA THR A 214 6.34 13.12 3.78
C THR A 214 6.77 11.71 4.20
N PRO A 215 8.08 11.41 4.25
CA PRO A 215 8.56 10.18 4.88
C PRO A 215 8.14 10.15 6.36
N GLU A 216 7.66 8.99 6.83
CA GLU A 216 7.37 8.81 8.26
C GLU A 216 8.68 8.85 9.05
N GLU A 217 8.74 9.68 10.09
CA GLU A 217 9.88 9.71 11.03
C GLU A 217 9.65 8.63 12.11
N GLU A 218 10.65 7.77 12.36
CA GLU A 218 10.65 6.82 13.48
C GLU A 218 10.81 7.52 14.83
#